data_2570b3a415bcbe7fed8f140f7fa34b6a
#
_entry.id   2570b3a415bcbe7fed8f140f7fa34b6a
#
_cell.length_a   1.000
_cell.length_b   1.000
_cell.length_c   1.000
_cell.angle_alpha   90.00
_cell.angle_beta   90.00
_cell.angle_gamma   90.00
#
_symmetry.space_group_name_H-M   'P 1'
#
loop_
_entity.id
_entity.type
_entity.pdbx_description
1 polymer ?
#
loop_
_entity_poly.entity_id
_entity_poly.type
_entity_poly.pdbx_seq_one_letter_code
_entity_poly.pdbx_strand_id
1 'polypeptide(L)'
;MRKIALALSISGALLLAACGGSSSSESSDAATAAGSGNECTAGKTLNDGVLTIGTGSPAYGPWVVDDKPESKEGFEAAVAYAIATELGYSDANVKWVRTTFDEAIQPGKKNFDFNLQQYSITEEREKTVSFSDGYYTTNQAIVGLTDSAAKGATTLADIKKLKLGAQSGTTSLDYITNVIKPDTAPFVYDDNAGAKAALGANQIDAAIFDLPTALYVSAVEIEGSAVLGQFPADASASADEFGLVFDLENPLVGCVNTALAAIKDSGSLAEITSTWLSSKASIPVIK
;
A
#
# COMPACT_ATOMS: atom_id res chain seq x y z
N MET A 1 24.25 -26.42 -67.69
CA MET A 1 23.97 -25.82 -69.03
C MET A 1 23.45 -24.40 -68.80
N ARG A 2 24.18 -23.49 -69.42
CA ARG A 2 23.83 -22.10 -69.84
C ARG A 2 23.41 -21.13 -68.68
N LYS A 3 24.28 -20.20 -68.28
CA LYS A 3 24.76 -18.95 -68.94
C LYS A 3 23.57 -18.03 -69.24
N ILE A 4 23.49 -16.72 -68.77
CA ILE A 4 24.19 -15.50 -69.27
C ILE A 4 23.59 -14.39 -68.37
N ALA A 5 24.18 -13.54 -67.60
CA ALA A 5 25.13 -12.45 -67.83
C ALA A 5 24.53 -11.13 -68.34
N LEU A 6 25.02 -10.06 -67.80
CA LEU A 6 25.20 -8.66 -68.29
C LEU A 6 24.02 -7.71 -68.14
N ALA A 7 24.14 -6.43 -67.88
CA ALA A 7 25.26 -5.48 -67.57
C ALA A 7 24.63 -4.11 -67.19
N LEU A 8 25.29 -3.37 -66.37
CA LEU A 8 25.88 -2.02 -66.59
C LEU A 8 24.98 -0.84 -66.98
N SER A 9 25.03 0.23 -66.21
CA SER A 9 25.42 1.65 -66.51
C SER A 9 24.97 2.56 -65.40
N ILE A 10 25.80 3.18 -64.56
CA ILE A 10 26.64 4.39 -64.70
C ILE A 10 25.88 5.67 -65.07
N SER A 11 25.98 6.62 -64.14
CA SER A 11 26.09 8.10 -64.22
C SER A 11 25.33 8.71 -63.07
N GLY A 12 25.85 9.40 -62.06
CA GLY A 12 26.89 10.41 -62.08
C GLY A 12 26.29 11.82 -62.07
N ALA A 13 26.16 12.45 -60.87
CA ALA A 13 26.18 13.88 -60.77
C ALA A 13 26.45 14.31 -59.31
N LEU A 14 27.64 14.79 -59.03
CA LEU A 14 27.99 15.64 -57.88
C LEU A 14 27.37 17.03 -58.09
N LEU A 15 26.76 17.57 -57.02
CA LEU A 15 26.68 18.99 -56.78
C LEU A 15 27.01 19.31 -55.34
N LEU A 16 28.19 19.86 -55.10
CA LEU A 16 28.55 20.57 -53.89
C LEU A 16 27.81 21.90 -53.85
N ALA A 17 27.21 22.21 -52.73
CA ALA A 17 26.95 23.59 -52.33
C ALA A 17 27.22 23.73 -50.84
N ALA A 18 28.06 24.71 -50.50
CA ALA A 18 28.67 24.94 -49.23
C ALA A 18 27.85 25.88 -48.32
N CYS A 19 28.17 25.80 -47.01
CA CYS A 19 28.12 26.85 -45.99
C CYS A 19 26.78 27.40 -45.51
N GLY A 20 26.50 27.13 -44.25
CA GLY A 20 25.60 27.89 -43.38
C GLY A 20 25.65 27.33 -42.00
N GLY A 21 26.61 27.80 -41.15
CA GLY A 21 26.68 27.44 -39.75
C GLY A 21 25.46 27.96 -39.00
N SER A 22 24.82 27.09 -38.26
CA SER A 22 23.99 27.42 -37.11
C SER A 22 24.22 26.32 -36.09
N SER A 23 24.88 26.64 -35.03
CA SER A 23 25.02 25.84 -33.81
C SER A 23 23.64 25.64 -33.21
N SER A 24 22.96 24.56 -33.59
CA SER A 24 21.87 24.02 -32.82
C SER A 24 22.48 23.15 -31.72
N SER A 25 22.40 23.65 -30.49
CA SER A 25 22.54 22.83 -29.29
C SER A 25 21.60 21.65 -29.42
N GLU A 26 22.13 20.49 -29.70
CA GLU A 26 21.42 19.21 -29.51
C GLU A 26 21.16 19.09 -28.01
N SER A 27 19.94 19.44 -27.60
CA SER A 27 19.35 18.89 -26.39
C SER A 27 19.26 17.40 -26.64
N SER A 28 20.13 16.63 -26.03
CA SER A 28 19.96 15.19 -25.92
C SER A 28 18.75 14.95 -25.01
N ASP A 29 17.53 14.98 -25.59
CA ASP A 29 16.39 14.33 -24.98
C ASP A 29 16.75 12.85 -24.89
N ALA A 30 17.20 12.45 -23.69
CA ALA A 30 17.29 11.03 -23.35
C ALA A 30 15.84 10.53 -23.36
N ALA A 31 15.42 9.94 -24.49
CA ALA A 31 14.12 9.29 -24.61
C ALA A 31 14.07 8.24 -23.52
N THR A 32 13.30 8.49 -22.47
CA THR A 32 13.02 7.52 -21.40
C THR A 32 12.49 6.25 -22.07
N ALA A 33 13.12 5.10 -21.83
CA ALA A 33 12.69 3.85 -22.43
C ALA A 33 11.22 3.61 -22.06
N ALA A 34 10.39 3.24 -23.04
CA ALA A 34 8.96 3.05 -22.83
C ALA A 34 8.72 2.06 -21.67
N GLY A 35 7.92 2.48 -20.67
CA GLY A 35 7.60 1.67 -19.49
C GLY A 35 8.61 1.73 -18.35
N SER A 36 9.59 2.64 -18.40
CA SER A 36 10.60 2.84 -17.35
C SER A 36 10.40 4.14 -16.53
N GLY A 37 9.16 4.60 -16.44
CA GLY A 37 8.77 5.82 -15.75
C GLY A 37 8.54 7.00 -16.70
N ASN A 38 7.97 8.07 -16.17
CA ASN A 38 7.72 9.32 -16.87
C ASN A 38 8.71 10.42 -16.43
N GLU A 39 8.60 11.60 -17.01
CA GLU A 39 9.48 12.75 -16.70
C GLU A 39 9.45 13.13 -15.21
N CYS A 40 8.31 12.95 -14.54
CA CYS A 40 8.19 13.28 -13.12
C CYS A 40 9.09 12.40 -12.25
N THR A 41 9.25 11.12 -12.60
CA THR A 41 10.00 10.13 -11.80
C THR A 41 11.49 10.09 -12.12
N ALA A 42 11.92 10.75 -13.20
CA ALA A 42 13.30 10.72 -13.66
C ALA A 42 14.28 11.20 -12.56
N GLY A 43 15.23 10.34 -12.20
CA GLY A 43 16.25 10.59 -11.16
C GLY A 43 15.71 10.67 -9.73
N LYS A 44 14.46 10.22 -9.48
CA LYS A 44 13.84 10.24 -8.14
C LYS A 44 13.60 8.84 -7.57
N THR A 45 13.81 7.79 -8.33
CA THR A 45 13.71 6.41 -7.86
C THR A 45 15.07 5.85 -7.46
N LEU A 46 15.08 4.83 -6.60
CA LEU A 46 16.32 4.17 -6.15
C LEU A 46 17.16 3.62 -7.30
N ASN A 47 16.49 3.13 -8.34
CA ASN A 47 17.13 2.61 -9.53
C ASN A 47 16.43 3.20 -10.77
N ASP A 48 17.22 3.80 -11.66
CA ASP A 48 16.68 4.41 -12.87
C ASP A 48 15.87 3.38 -13.68
N GLY A 49 14.65 3.78 -14.06
CA GLY A 49 13.75 2.95 -14.85
C GLY A 49 13.08 1.80 -14.09
N VAL A 50 13.26 1.69 -12.79
CA VAL A 50 12.64 0.66 -11.94
C VAL A 50 11.91 1.34 -10.78
N LEU A 51 10.68 0.92 -10.53
CA LEU A 51 9.91 1.31 -9.37
C LEU A 51 9.98 0.19 -8.33
N THR A 52 10.64 0.47 -7.20
CA THR A 52 10.81 -0.49 -6.11
C THR A 52 9.76 -0.23 -5.04
N ILE A 53 8.81 -1.15 -4.86
CA ILE A 53 7.68 -1.00 -3.95
C ILE A 53 7.86 -1.92 -2.74
N GLY A 54 7.70 -1.38 -1.54
CA GLY A 54 7.73 -2.12 -0.30
C GLY A 54 6.35 -2.65 0.08
N THR A 55 6.30 -3.82 0.71
CA THR A 55 5.10 -4.39 1.35
C THR A 55 5.49 -5.29 2.51
N GLY A 56 4.52 -5.78 3.26
CA GLY A 56 4.70 -6.59 4.46
C GLY A 56 5.48 -7.89 4.27
N SER A 57 6.07 -8.37 5.34
CA SER A 57 6.74 -9.66 5.44
C SER A 57 6.20 -10.46 6.65
N PRO A 58 5.18 -11.30 6.45
CA PRO A 58 4.38 -11.52 5.26
C PRO A 58 3.35 -10.40 5.02
N ALA A 59 2.83 -10.32 3.79
CA ALA A 59 1.66 -9.51 3.46
C ALA A 59 0.38 -10.36 3.53
N TYR A 60 -0.74 -9.75 3.88
CA TYR A 60 -1.99 -10.47 4.17
C TYR A 60 -3.15 -10.01 3.29
N GLY A 61 -4.11 -10.94 3.06
CA GLY A 61 -5.42 -10.57 2.53
C GLY A 61 -6.20 -9.66 3.51
N PRO A 62 -7.09 -8.81 3.00
CA PRO A 62 -7.44 -8.58 1.59
C PRO A 62 -6.49 -7.61 0.86
N TRP A 63 -5.39 -7.17 1.49
CA TRP A 63 -4.44 -6.18 1.00
C TRP A 63 -3.54 -6.74 -0.09
N VAL A 64 -2.98 -7.93 0.15
CA VAL A 64 -2.21 -8.73 -0.80
C VAL A 64 -2.64 -10.18 -0.68
N VAL A 65 -3.12 -10.78 -1.76
CA VAL A 65 -3.58 -12.18 -1.76
C VAL A 65 -2.38 -13.13 -1.80
N ASP A 66 -2.44 -14.20 -1.02
CA ASP A 66 -1.44 -15.28 -0.99
C ASP A 66 0.00 -14.83 -0.76
N ASP A 67 0.21 -13.67 -0.14
CA ASP A 67 1.54 -13.07 0.04
C ASP A 67 2.30 -12.86 -1.29
N LYS A 68 1.55 -12.55 -2.39
CA LYS A 68 2.09 -12.40 -3.75
C LYS A 68 1.70 -11.05 -4.36
N PRO A 69 2.37 -9.95 -3.98
CA PRO A 69 2.02 -8.62 -4.48
C PRO A 69 2.19 -8.49 -6.01
N GLU A 70 3.10 -9.27 -6.61
CA GLU A 70 3.31 -9.34 -8.05
C GLU A 70 2.12 -9.92 -8.83
N SER A 71 1.19 -10.60 -8.16
CA SER A 71 -0.05 -11.09 -8.78
C SER A 71 -1.03 -9.97 -9.11
N LYS A 72 -0.88 -8.79 -8.48
CA LYS A 72 -1.82 -7.64 -8.51
C LYS A 72 -3.14 -7.94 -7.78
N GLU A 73 -3.23 -9.07 -7.12
CA GLU A 73 -4.40 -9.49 -6.36
C GLU A 73 -4.32 -8.99 -4.92
N GLY A 74 -5.40 -8.35 -4.47
CA GLY A 74 -5.49 -7.63 -3.22
C GLY A 74 -5.51 -6.11 -3.42
N PHE A 75 -6.10 -5.41 -2.45
CA PHE A 75 -6.34 -3.97 -2.56
C PHE A 75 -5.04 -3.18 -2.78
N GLU A 76 -4.05 -3.34 -1.92
CA GLU A 76 -2.80 -2.59 -2.01
C GLU A 76 -1.93 -3.03 -3.19
N ALA A 77 -1.92 -4.33 -3.53
CA ALA A 77 -1.26 -4.79 -4.74
C ALA A 77 -1.84 -4.12 -5.99
N ALA A 78 -3.18 -4.06 -6.11
CA ALA A 78 -3.86 -3.40 -7.23
C ALA A 78 -3.60 -1.89 -7.26
N VAL A 79 -3.66 -1.20 -6.11
CA VAL A 79 -3.36 0.24 -5.98
C VAL A 79 -1.92 0.53 -6.42
N ALA A 80 -0.95 -0.28 -5.98
CA ALA A 80 0.45 -0.12 -6.34
C ALA A 80 0.69 -0.18 -7.85
N TYR A 81 0.07 -1.14 -8.53
CA TYR A 81 0.18 -1.25 -9.98
C TYR A 81 -0.60 -0.17 -10.75
N ALA A 82 -1.72 0.31 -10.22
CA ALA A 82 -2.43 1.45 -10.78
C ALA A 82 -1.56 2.72 -10.72
N ILE A 83 -0.92 2.99 -9.56
CA ILE A 83 0.05 4.08 -9.40
C ILE A 83 1.24 3.90 -10.35
N ALA A 84 1.83 2.70 -10.43
CA ALA A 84 2.95 2.42 -11.32
C ALA A 84 2.60 2.72 -12.79
N THR A 85 1.39 2.37 -13.22
CA THR A 85 0.89 2.65 -14.56
C THR A 85 0.80 4.16 -14.83
N GLU A 86 0.24 4.93 -13.91
CA GLU A 86 0.15 6.40 -14.02
C GLU A 86 1.53 7.07 -14.03
N LEU A 87 2.49 6.49 -13.31
CA LEU A 87 3.89 6.92 -13.31
C LEU A 87 4.65 6.47 -14.56
N GLY A 88 4.03 5.73 -15.50
CA GLY A 88 4.63 5.28 -16.75
C GLY A 88 5.50 4.04 -16.63
N TYR A 89 5.40 3.25 -15.55
CA TYR A 89 6.12 1.99 -15.40
C TYR A 89 5.32 0.83 -15.96
N SER A 90 5.99 -0.05 -16.72
CA SER A 90 5.44 -1.36 -17.06
C SER A 90 5.57 -2.32 -15.87
N ASP A 91 4.77 -3.37 -15.86
CA ASP A 91 4.82 -4.40 -14.81
C ASP A 91 6.22 -5.02 -14.64
N ALA A 92 6.96 -5.19 -15.74
CA ALA A 92 8.31 -5.75 -15.72
C ALA A 92 9.31 -4.87 -14.95
N ASN A 93 9.03 -3.57 -14.85
CA ASN A 93 9.84 -2.58 -14.18
C ASN A 93 9.36 -2.25 -12.77
N VAL A 94 8.35 -2.95 -12.25
CA VAL A 94 7.96 -2.95 -10.84
C VAL A 94 8.71 -4.07 -10.13
N LYS A 95 9.36 -3.73 -9.01
CA LYS A 95 10.05 -4.67 -8.12
C LYS A 95 9.48 -4.56 -6.72
N TRP A 96 9.29 -5.71 -6.09
CA TRP A 96 8.82 -5.76 -4.72
C TRP A 96 9.95 -6.07 -3.75
N VAL A 97 9.95 -5.37 -2.62
CA VAL A 97 10.79 -5.66 -1.46
C VAL A 97 9.92 -5.89 -0.24
N ARG A 98 10.43 -6.67 0.71
CA ARG A 98 9.72 -7.03 1.92
C ARG A 98 10.31 -6.30 3.11
N THR A 99 9.43 -5.76 3.95
CA THR A 99 9.80 -5.11 5.21
C THR A 99 8.89 -5.60 6.32
N THR A 100 9.37 -5.54 7.54
CA THR A 100 8.44 -5.56 8.68
C THR A 100 7.70 -4.20 8.73
N PHE A 101 6.61 -4.16 9.48
CA PHE A 101 5.84 -2.93 9.65
C PHE A 101 6.72 -1.81 10.25
N ASP A 102 7.43 -2.12 11.33
CA ASP A 102 8.25 -1.15 12.04
C ASP A 102 9.45 -0.66 11.21
N GLU A 103 10.13 -1.55 10.45
CA GLU A 103 11.26 -1.16 9.59
C GLU A 103 10.90 -0.07 8.58
N ALA A 104 9.69 -0.13 8.01
CA ALA A 104 9.28 0.83 7.00
C ALA A 104 9.08 2.25 7.57
N ILE A 105 8.68 2.40 8.83
CA ILE A 105 8.43 3.69 9.48
C ILE A 105 9.59 4.17 10.37
N GLN A 106 10.66 3.38 10.55
CA GLN A 106 11.86 3.83 11.25
C GLN A 106 12.55 4.97 10.50
N PRO A 107 13.23 5.90 11.19
CA PRO A 107 14.02 6.91 10.52
C PRO A 107 15.17 6.32 9.70
N GLY A 108 15.57 7.01 8.63
CA GLY A 108 16.71 6.65 7.78
C GLY A 108 16.30 6.18 6.39
N LYS A 109 17.31 5.90 5.56
CA LYS A 109 17.13 5.51 4.17
C LYS A 109 16.34 4.22 4.04
N LYS A 110 15.44 4.22 3.06
CA LYS A 110 14.64 3.05 2.69
C LYS A 110 15.27 2.26 1.54
N ASN A 111 14.91 1.00 1.43
CA ASN A 111 15.26 0.12 0.32
C ASN A 111 14.11 0.02 -0.71
N PHE A 112 13.16 0.95 -0.66
CA PHE A 112 12.01 1.07 -1.54
C PHE A 112 11.79 2.53 -1.95
N ASP A 113 11.12 2.75 -3.06
CA ASP A 113 10.68 4.08 -3.51
C ASP A 113 9.45 4.55 -2.73
N PHE A 114 8.52 3.63 -2.45
CA PHE A 114 7.43 3.78 -1.49
C PHE A 114 6.98 2.41 -0.96
N ASN A 115 6.24 2.41 0.16
CA ASN A 115 5.72 1.20 0.80
C ASN A 115 4.22 1.32 1.06
N LEU A 116 3.47 0.20 0.86
CA LEU A 116 2.07 0.05 1.23
C LEU A 116 1.96 -1.12 2.22
N GLN A 117 1.45 -0.83 3.39
CA GLN A 117 1.16 -1.83 4.45
C GLN A 117 0.19 -1.25 5.46
N GLN A 118 -0.91 -0.65 4.99
CA GLN A 118 -1.97 -0.04 5.80
C GLN A 118 -1.42 0.99 6.82
N TYR A 119 -0.48 1.83 6.38
CA TYR A 119 0.10 2.85 7.25
C TYR A 119 -0.85 4.03 7.40
N SER A 120 -1.45 4.19 8.57
CA SER A 120 -2.18 5.40 8.93
C SER A 120 -1.24 6.60 8.99
N ILE A 121 -1.62 7.69 8.34
CA ILE A 121 -0.92 8.97 8.42
C ILE A 121 -1.11 9.51 9.84
N THR A 122 -0.01 9.73 10.57
CA THR A 122 -0.04 10.31 11.91
C THR A 122 1.08 11.31 12.08
N GLU A 123 0.85 12.38 12.88
CA GLU A 123 1.86 13.39 13.20
C GLU A 123 3.15 12.77 13.79
N GLU A 124 3.05 11.65 14.50
CA GLU A 124 4.22 10.98 15.04
C GLU A 124 5.07 10.34 13.95
N ARG A 125 4.43 9.63 13.01
CA ARG A 125 5.12 8.99 11.87
C ARG A 125 5.70 10.00 10.90
N GLU A 126 5.03 11.15 10.68
CA GLU A 126 5.50 12.23 9.81
C GLU A 126 6.81 12.88 10.29
N LYS A 127 7.23 12.66 11.53
CA LYS A 127 8.54 13.09 12.03
C LYS A 127 9.70 12.25 11.48
N THR A 128 9.43 11.04 11.00
CA THR A 128 10.44 10.05 10.62
C THR A 128 10.36 9.62 9.15
N VAL A 129 9.19 9.75 8.53
CA VAL A 129 8.91 9.37 7.14
C VAL A 129 8.02 10.42 6.49
N SER A 130 8.00 10.45 5.15
CA SER A 130 7.02 11.20 4.39
C SER A 130 5.87 10.30 3.96
N PHE A 131 4.68 10.87 3.82
CA PHE A 131 3.50 10.19 3.31
C PHE A 131 3.03 10.79 1.98
N SER A 132 2.35 9.96 1.19
CA SER A 132 1.48 10.45 0.12
C SER A 132 0.19 11.04 0.69
N ASP A 133 -0.63 11.63 -0.17
CA ASP A 133 -2.05 11.82 0.11
C ASP A 133 -2.71 10.48 0.45
N GLY A 134 -3.77 10.50 1.27
CA GLY A 134 -4.47 9.28 1.66
C GLY A 134 -5.09 8.53 0.47
N TYR A 135 -4.99 7.21 0.46
CA TYR A 135 -5.61 6.36 -0.57
C TYR A 135 -6.81 5.56 -0.05
N TYR A 136 -6.97 5.45 1.27
CA TYR A 136 -8.09 4.75 1.90
C TYR A 136 -8.36 5.30 3.30
N THR A 137 -9.63 5.28 3.72
CA THR A 137 -10.03 5.68 5.09
C THR A 137 -10.83 4.58 5.74
N THR A 138 -10.55 4.26 7.00
CA THR A 138 -11.18 3.17 7.74
C THR A 138 -11.38 3.52 9.22
N ASN A 139 -12.21 2.71 9.88
CA ASN A 139 -12.34 2.70 11.33
C ASN A 139 -11.59 1.49 11.92
N GLN A 140 -11.29 1.54 13.20
CA GLN A 140 -10.87 0.37 13.97
C GLN A 140 -12.07 -0.53 14.24
N ALA A 141 -11.84 -1.84 14.33
CA ALA A 141 -12.86 -2.84 14.60
C ALA A 141 -12.35 -3.95 15.52
N ILE A 142 -13.25 -4.55 16.26
CA ILE A 142 -12.94 -5.61 17.22
C ILE A 142 -13.44 -6.97 16.71
N VAL A 143 -12.53 -7.95 16.71
CA VAL A 143 -12.82 -9.35 16.37
C VAL A 143 -12.68 -10.21 17.60
N GLY A 144 -13.66 -11.07 17.85
CA GLY A 144 -13.66 -12.04 18.94
C GLY A 144 -14.23 -13.37 18.51
N LEU A 145 -13.96 -14.44 19.27
CA LEU A 145 -14.61 -15.73 19.05
C LEU A 145 -16.06 -15.66 19.51
N THR A 146 -16.97 -16.24 18.75
CA THR A 146 -18.43 -16.24 19.04
C THR A 146 -18.79 -17.02 20.29
N ASP A 147 -17.87 -17.84 20.79
CA ASP A 147 -18.00 -18.71 21.98
C ASP A 147 -16.96 -18.38 23.07
N SER A 148 -16.61 -17.09 23.19
CA SER A 148 -15.63 -16.59 24.18
C SER A 148 -16.22 -15.54 25.11
N ALA A 149 -15.38 -15.00 26.00
CA ALA A 149 -15.73 -13.87 26.86
C ALA A 149 -16.14 -12.61 26.08
N ALA A 150 -15.72 -12.48 24.81
CA ALA A 150 -16.09 -11.38 23.95
C ALA A 150 -17.54 -11.43 23.44
N LYS A 151 -18.23 -12.59 23.62
CA LYS A 151 -19.61 -12.75 23.18
C LYS A 151 -20.55 -11.75 23.83
N GLY A 152 -21.19 -10.91 23.00
CA GLY A 152 -22.14 -9.91 23.46
C GLY A 152 -21.54 -8.63 24.02
N ALA A 153 -20.22 -8.44 23.93
CA ALA A 153 -19.57 -7.17 24.24
C ALA A 153 -19.93 -6.14 23.15
N THR A 154 -20.79 -5.18 23.49
CA THR A 154 -21.31 -4.17 22.56
C THR A 154 -21.05 -2.72 23.02
N THR A 155 -20.48 -2.58 24.21
CA THR A 155 -20.15 -1.28 24.81
C THR A 155 -18.67 -1.22 25.17
N LEU A 156 -18.10 -0.01 25.24
CA LEU A 156 -16.73 0.19 25.72
C LEU A 156 -16.54 -0.38 27.15
N ALA A 157 -17.58 -0.30 28.00
CA ALA A 157 -17.53 -0.85 29.35
C ALA A 157 -17.40 -2.38 29.38
N ASP A 158 -17.97 -3.09 28.40
CA ASP A 158 -17.81 -4.54 28.27
C ASP A 158 -16.43 -4.88 27.71
N ILE A 159 -15.98 -4.12 26.70
CA ILE A 159 -14.70 -4.37 26.02
C ILE A 159 -13.50 -4.13 26.96
N LYS A 160 -13.59 -3.16 27.88
CA LYS A 160 -12.56 -2.92 28.89
C LYS A 160 -12.20 -4.12 29.76
N LYS A 161 -13.13 -5.05 29.93
CA LYS A 161 -12.95 -6.25 30.76
C LYS A 161 -12.27 -7.40 30.01
N LEU A 162 -12.12 -7.25 28.69
CA LEU A 162 -11.56 -8.28 27.82
C LEU A 162 -10.04 -8.23 27.78
N LYS A 163 -9.41 -9.38 27.55
CA LYS A 163 -8.00 -9.47 27.18
C LYS A 163 -7.88 -9.09 25.72
N LEU A 164 -7.41 -7.88 25.46
CA LEU A 164 -7.29 -7.32 24.11
C LEU A 164 -5.88 -7.49 23.58
N GLY A 165 -5.74 -7.70 22.27
CA GLY A 165 -4.46 -7.78 21.59
C GLY A 165 -4.45 -7.03 20.28
N ALA A 166 -3.25 -6.55 19.89
CA ALA A 166 -2.96 -5.95 18.59
C ALA A 166 -1.46 -6.04 18.26
N GLN A 167 -1.12 -5.73 17.02
CA GLN A 167 0.27 -5.63 16.58
C GLN A 167 0.94 -4.38 17.14
N SER A 168 2.23 -4.51 17.47
CA SER A 168 3.10 -3.41 17.88
C SER A 168 3.15 -2.29 16.85
N GLY A 169 3.28 -1.03 17.31
CA GLY A 169 3.47 0.13 16.45
C GLY A 169 2.24 0.54 15.61
N THR A 170 1.08 -0.10 15.81
CA THR A 170 -0.15 0.16 15.05
C THR A 170 -1.08 1.14 15.77
N THR A 171 -1.89 1.87 15.00
CA THR A 171 -3.00 2.67 15.53
C THR A 171 -4.04 1.81 16.25
N SER A 172 -4.15 0.52 15.92
CA SER A 172 -4.98 -0.45 16.66
C SER A 172 -4.51 -0.62 18.09
N LEU A 173 -3.19 -0.75 18.33
CA LEU A 173 -2.64 -0.82 19.69
C LEU A 173 -2.80 0.50 20.42
N ASP A 174 -2.58 1.61 19.73
CA ASP A 174 -2.80 2.95 20.28
C ASP A 174 -4.27 3.16 20.68
N TYR A 175 -5.21 2.66 19.88
CA TYR A 175 -6.62 2.72 20.18
C TYR A 175 -6.96 1.93 21.46
N ILE A 176 -6.42 0.72 21.60
CA ILE A 176 -6.57 -0.06 22.84
C ILE A 176 -6.03 0.73 24.04
N THR A 177 -4.82 1.26 23.91
CA THR A 177 -4.08 1.87 25.04
C THR A 177 -4.67 3.22 25.45
N ASN A 178 -5.03 4.05 24.47
CA ASN A 178 -5.37 5.46 24.71
C ASN A 178 -6.87 5.72 24.74
N VAL A 179 -7.69 4.90 24.03
CA VAL A 179 -9.13 5.10 23.92
C VAL A 179 -9.90 4.06 24.73
N ILE A 180 -9.69 2.77 24.48
CA ILE A 180 -10.39 1.71 25.22
C ILE A 180 -9.93 1.67 26.68
N LYS A 181 -8.64 1.72 26.95
CA LYS A 181 -8.04 1.66 28.29
C LYS A 181 -8.55 0.45 29.08
N PRO A 182 -8.23 -0.78 28.65
CA PRO A 182 -8.75 -2.00 29.26
C PRO A 182 -8.23 -2.17 30.69
N ASP A 183 -8.95 -2.95 31.51
CA ASP A 183 -8.59 -3.25 32.90
C ASP A 183 -7.29 -4.06 32.99
N THR A 184 -6.93 -4.79 31.93
CA THR A 184 -5.69 -5.56 31.80
C THR A 184 -4.85 -4.95 30.68
N ALA A 185 -3.54 -4.82 30.88
CA ALA A 185 -2.64 -4.34 29.84
C ALA A 185 -2.81 -5.16 28.53
N PRO A 186 -2.79 -4.51 27.36
CA PRO A 186 -2.98 -5.20 26.09
C PRO A 186 -1.85 -6.20 25.82
N PHE A 187 -2.18 -7.28 25.13
CA PHE A 187 -1.21 -8.22 24.58
C PHE A 187 -0.68 -7.66 23.27
N VAL A 188 0.64 -7.50 23.19
CA VAL A 188 1.33 -6.90 22.05
C VAL A 188 2.03 -8.00 21.26
N TYR A 189 1.85 -8.01 19.96
CA TYR A 189 2.41 -8.99 19.02
C TYR A 189 3.30 -8.29 18.00
N ASP A 190 4.31 -9.00 17.51
CA ASP A 190 5.25 -8.45 16.51
C ASP A 190 4.54 -8.21 15.16
N ASP A 191 3.50 -9.00 14.86
CA ASP A 191 2.71 -8.90 13.64
C ASP A 191 1.25 -9.33 13.84
N ASN A 192 0.42 -9.10 12.84
CA ASN A 192 -0.98 -9.52 12.84
C ASN A 192 -1.15 -11.05 12.84
N ALA A 193 -0.18 -11.83 12.36
CA ALA A 193 -0.26 -13.29 12.42
C ALA A 193 -0.21 -13.78 13.86
N GLY A 194 0.67 -13.21 14.69
CA GLY A 194 0.73 -13.49 16.13
C GLY A 194 -0.56 -13.16 16.86
N ALA A 195 -1.13 -11.97 16.59
CA ALA A 195 -2.42 -11.57 17.17
C ALA A 195 -3.58 -12.53 16.76
N LYS A 196 -3.64 -12.88 15.48
CA LYS A 196 -4.63 -13.84 14.93
C LYS A 196 -4.47 -15.23 15.55
N ALA A 197 -3.25 -15.72 15.65
CA ALA A 197 -2.96 -17.02 16.26
C ALA A 197 -3.38 -17.07 17.74
N ALA A 198 -3.10 -16.02 18.51
CA ALA A 198 -3.49 -15.90 19.90
C ALA A 198 -5.02 -15.83 20.07
N LEU A 199 -5.72 -15.11 19.19
CA LEU A 199 -7.18 -15.07 19.17
C LEU A 199 -7.77 -16.45 18.86
N GLY A 200 -7.30 -17.11 17.80
CA GLY A 200 -7.76 -18.45 17.40
C GLY A 200 -7.49 -19.51 18.48
N ALA A 201 -6.41 -19.36 19.25
CA ALA A 201 -6.07 -20.21 20.39
C ALA A 201 -6.78 -19.82 21.70
N ASN A 202 -7.67 -18.81 21.68
CA ASN A 202 -8.38 -18.27 22.85
C ASN A 202 -7.44 -17.82 23.99
N GLN A 203 -6.27 -17.32 23.63
CA GLN A 203 -5.29 -16.72 24.57
C GLN A 203 -5.62 -15.27 24.88
N ILE A 204 -6.25 -14.60 23.92
CA ILE A 204 -6.89 -13.29 24.08
C ILE A 204 -8.38 -13.42 23.78
N ASP A 205 -9.18 -12.55 24.37
CA ASP A 205 -10.64 -12.56 24.17
C ASP A 205 -11.05 -11.87 22.87
N ALA A 206 -10.30 -10.84 22.45
CA ALA A 206 -10.50 -10.11 21.21
C ALA A 206 -9.23 -9.46 20.70
N ALA A 207 -9.18 -9.21 19.38
CA ALA A 207 -8.13 -8.44 18.73
C ALA A 207 -8.74 -7.22 18.03
N ILE A 208 -7.97 -6.13 17.97
CA ILE A 208 -8.33 -4.89 17.26
C ILE A 208 -7.54 -4.86 15.94
N PHE A 209 -8.24 -4.55 14.85
CA PHE A 209 -7.72 -4.40 13.52
C PHE A 209 -8.46 -3.27 12.80
N ASP A 210 -7.92 -2.79 11.68
CA ASP A 210 -8.69 -2.01 10.74
C ASP A 210 -9.90 -2.80 10.24
N LEU A 211 -11.01 -2.15 10.01
CA LEU A 211 -12.27 -2.81 9.67
C LEU A 211 -12.17 -3.79 8.48
N PRO A 212 -11.48 -3.48 7.35
CA PRO A 212 -11.35 -4.46 6.27
C PRO A 212 -10.56 -5.70 6.68
N THR A 213 -9.50 -5.54 7.47
CA THR A 213 -8.73 -6.66 8.03
C THR A 213 -9.62 -7.49 8.96
N ALA A 214 -10.37 -6.84 9.86
CA ALA A 214 -11.29 -7.52 10.78
C ALA A 214 -12.34 -8.36 10.04
N LEU A 215 -12.91 -7.82 8.97
CA LEU A 215 -13.87 -8.52 8.11
C LEU A 215 -13.26 -9.74 7.43
N TYR A 216 -12.04 -9.60 6.89
CA TYR A 216 -11.34 -10.70 6.23
C TYR A 216 -10.95 -11.80 7.23
N VAL A 217 -10.37 -11.42 8.37
CA VAL A 217 -9.99 -12.34 9.45
C VAL A 217 -11.20 -13.18 9.91
N SER A 218 -12.34 -12.52 10.14
CA SER A 218 -13.53 -13.23 10.63
C SER A 218 -14.23 -14.08 9.56
N ALA A 219 -14.15 -13.71 8.29
CA ALA A 219 -14.82 -14.41 7.21
C ALA A 219 -13.99 -15.56 6.63
N VAL A 220 -12.66 -15.47 6.68
CA VAL A 220 -11.74 -16.32 5.91
C VAL A 220 -10.72 -17.05 6.79
N GLU A 221 -10.16 -16.40 7.81
CA GLU A 221 -8.96 -16.92 8.48
C GLU A 221 -9.25 -17.62 9.82
N ILE A 222 -10.20 -17.12 10.62
CA ILE A 222 -10.47 -17.67 11.95
C ILE A 222 -11.93 -18.17 12.01
N GLU A 223 -12.11 -19.48 11.88
CA GLU A 223 -13.42 -20.11 12.02
C GLU A 223 -14.02 -19.85 13.42
N GLY A 224 -15.29 -19.53 13.47
CA GLY A 224 -15.99 -19.23 14.72
C GLY A 224 -15.71 -17.85 15.29
N SER A 225 -14.98 -16.98 14.57
CA SER A 225 -14.82 -15.58 14.95
C SER A 225 -15.88 -14.70 14.28
N ALA A 226 -16.07 -13.49 14.81
CA ALA A 226 -16.95 -12.48 14.25
C ALA A 226 -16.38 -11.07 14.53
N VAL A 227 -16.70 -10.13 13.65
CA VAL A 227 -16.54 -8.70 13.95
C VAL A 227 -17.66 -8.31 14.92
N LEU A 228 -17.30 -8.03 16.17
CA LEU A 228 -18.25 -7.70 17.24
C LEU A 228 -18.79 -6.27 17.06
N GLY A 229 -17.99 -5.39 16.48
CA GLY A 229 -18.35 -4.02 16.17
C GLY A 229 -17.18 -3.22 15.63
N GLN A 230 -17.50 -2.01 15.18
CA GLN A 230 -16.51 -1.02 14.77
C GLN A 230 -16.56 0.19 15.70
N PHE A 231 -15.44 0.88 15.82
CA PHE A 231 -15.34 2.10 16.57
C PHE A 231 -15.46 3.28 15.59
N PRO A 232 -16.43 4.18 15.79
CA PRO A 232 -16.57 5.33 14.91
C PRO A 232 -15.43 6.32 15.14
N ALA A 233 -15.10 7.08 14.12
CA ALA A 233 -14.34 8.30 14.31
C ALA A 233 -15.15 9.26 15.17
N ASP A 234 -14.57 9.75 16.25
CA ASP A 234 -15.17 10.73 17.14
C ASP A 234 -14.16 11.82 17.55
N ALA A 235 -14.52 12.67 18.52
CA ALA A 235 -13.64 13.73 18.99
C ALA A 235 -12.36 13.22 19.68
N SER A 236 -12.28 11.94 20.04
CA SER A 236 -11.13 11.32 20.71
C SER A 236 -10.27 10.49 19.78
N ALA A 237 -10.81 10.09 18.61
CA ALA A 237 -10.09 9.34 17.58
C ALA A 237 -10.64 9.65 16.19
N SER A 238 -9.79 10.18 15.31
CA SER A 238 -10.13 10.31 13.87
C SER A 238 -10.19 8.94 13.21
N ALA A 239 -10.88 8.84 12.07
CA ALA A 239 -10.72 7.68 11.20
C ALA A 239 -9.28 7.59 10.72
N ASP A 240 -8.76 6.36 10.61
CA ASP A 240 -7.44 6.13 10.04
C ASP A 240 -7.47 6.43 8.54
N GLU A 241 -6.54 7.24 8.08
CA GLU A 241 -6.30 7.51 6.67
C GLU A 241 -4.97 6.88 6.28
N PHE A 242 -4.97 5.95 5.31
CA PHE A 242 -3.76 5.28 4.86
C PHE A 242 -3.04 6.07 3.78
N GLY A 243 -1.73 6.25 3.97
CA GLY A 243 -0.82 6.84 2.99
C GLY A 243 0.33 5.91 2.64
N LEU A 244 0.91 6.11 1.47
CA LEU A 244 2.14 5.44 1.08
C LEU A 244 3.32 6.06 1.85
N VAL A 245 4.21 5.21 2.34
CA VAL A 245 5.39 5.61 3.13
C VAL A 245 6.61 5.78 2.22
N PHE A 246 7.37 6.84 2.46
CA PHE A 246 8.61 7.17 1.75
C PHE A 246 9.72 7.51 2.75
N ASP A 247 10.97 7.62 2.25
CA ASP A 247 12.01 8.35 2.98
C ASP A 247 11.50 9.75 3.35
N LEU A 248 11.99 10.28 4.46
CA LEU A 248 11.66 11.65 4.87
C LEU A 248 12.10 12.64 3.79
N GLU A 249 11.21 13.59 3.44
CA GLU A 249 11.44 14.62 2.40
C GLU A 249 11.70 14.04 1.00
N ASN A 250 11.16 12.86 0.68
CA ASN A 250 11.38 12.20 -0.61
C ASN A 250 10.75 12.99 -1.77
N PRO A 251 11.53 13.34 -2.82
CA PRO A 251 11.02 14.12 -3.95
C PRO A 251 10.00 13.38 -4.84
N LEU A 252 9.87 12.06 -4.67
CA LEU A 252 8.91 11.25 -5.43
C LEU A 252 7.46 11.45 -4.96
N VAL A 253 7.25 11.90 -3.71
CA VAL A 253 5.91 12.11 -3.12
C VAL A 253 4.97 12.89 -4.03
N GLY A 254 5.45 14.02 -4.59
CA GLY A 254 4.63 14.85 -5.49
C GLY A 254 4.19 14.13 -6.77
N CYS A 255 5.06 13.27 -7.34
CA CYS A 255 4.72 12.47 -8.52
C CYS A 255 3.67 11.40 -8.19
N VAL A 256 3.83 10.74 -7.04
CA VAL A 256 2.89 9.73 -6.56
C VAL A 256 1.54 10.36 -6.21
N ASN A 257 1.50 11.53 -5.59
CA ASN A 257 0.25 12.24 -5.32
C ASN A 257 -0.49 12.62 -6.61
N THR A 258 0.24 13.01 -7.66
CA THR A 258 -0.36 13.24 -8.99
C THR A 258 -0.96 11.96 -9.57
N ALA A 259 -0.26 10.83 -9.46
CA ALA A 259 -0.78 9.52 -9.88
C ALA A 259 -2.00 9.08 -9.05
N LEU A 260 -1.96 9.29 -7.72
CA LEU A 260 -3.10 9.02 -6.84
C LEU A 260 -4.32 9.86 -7.21
N ALA A 261 -4.14 11.13 -7.50
CA ALA A 261 -5.23 12.00 -7.98
C ALA A 261 -5.82 11.45 -9.29
N ALA A 262 -4.98 11.04 -10.25
CA ALA A 262 -5.45 10.48 -11.52
C ALA A 262 -6.28 9.20 -11.33
N ILE A 263 -5.85 8.25 -10.49
CA ILE A 263 -6.64 7.03 -10.23
C ILE A 263 -7.91 7.29 -9.40
N LYS A 264 -7.94 8.37 -8.59
CA LYS A 264 -9.16 8.82 -7.91
C LYS A 264 -10.15 9.43 -8.92
N ASP A 265 -9.69 10.34 -9.74
CA ASP A 265 -10.50 11.09 -10.70
C ASP A 265 -11.07 10.20 -11.82
N SER A 266 -10.31 9.21 -12.28
CA SER A 266 -10.78 8.20 -13.24
C SER A 266 -11.78 7.21 -12.67
N GLY A 267 -11.91 7.12 -11.34
CA GLY A 267 -12.72 6.11 -10.65
C GLY A 267 -12.02 4.76 -10.48
N SER A 268 -10.79 4.60 -10.95
CA SER A 268 -10.03 3.34 -10.84
C SER A 268 -9.83 2.93 -9.37
N LEU A 269 -9.50 3.88 -8.48
CA LEU A 269 -9.36 3.58 -7.05
C LEU A 269 -10.69 3.11 -6.44
N ALA A 270 -11.82 3.68 -6.85
CA ALA A 270 -13.14 3.26 -6.37
C ALA A 270 -13.49 1.84 -6.86
N GLU A 271 -13.15 1.48 -8.10
CA GLU A 271 -13.31 0.14 -8.63
C GLU A 271 -12.45 -0.88 -7.88
N ILE A 272 -11.17 -0.59 -7.66
CA ILE A 272 -10.25 -1.41 -6.87
C ILE A 272 -10.82 -1.61 -5.44
N THR A 273 -11.28 -0.52 -4.80
CA THR A 273 -11.89 -0.59 -3.47
C THR A 273 -13.13 -1.48 -3.47
N SER A 274 -14.00 -1.33 -4.45
CA SER A 274 -15.21 -2.15 -4.54
C SER A 274 -14.91 -3.62 -4.79
N THR A 275 -13.84 -3.92 -5.49
CA THR A 275 -13.43 -5.29 -5.80
C THR A 275 -12.88 -6.00 -4.57
N TRP A 276 -12.04 -5.35 -3.80
CA TRP A 276 -11.26 -6.01 -2.75
C TRP A 276 -11.77 -5.78 -1.34
N LEU A 277 -12.37 -4.60 -1.06
CA LEU A 277 -12.74 -4.19 0.30
C LEU A 277 -14.25 -4.03 0.51
N SER A 278 -15.07 -4.27 -0.52
CA SER A 278 -16.52 -4.15 -0.36
C SER A 278 -17.07 -5.23 0.55
N SER A 279 -17.68 -4.82 1.64
CA SER A 279 -18.50 -5.67 2.49
C SER A 279 -19.95 -5.20 2.46
N LYS A 280 -20.88 -6.14 2.27
CA LYS A 280 -22.32 -5.89 2.45
C LYS A 280 -22.74 -6.02 3.92
N ALA A 281 -21.81 -6.35 4.80
CA ALA A 281 -22.09 -6.52 6.23
C ALA A 281 -22.34 -5.14 6.88
N SER A 282 -23.47 -5.02 7.58
CA SER A 282 -23.71 -3.90 8.47
C SER A 282 -23.05 -4.21 9.81
N ILE A 283 -21.89 -3.58 10.06
CA ILE A 283 -21.14 -3.79 11.30
C ILE A 283 -21.67 -2.83 12.36
N PRO A 284 -22.09 -3.33 13.54
CA PRO A 284 -22.60 -2.47 14.60
C PRO A 284 -21.49 -1.53 15.11
N VAL A 285 -21.93 -0.36 15.54
CA VAL A 285 -21.03 0.63 16.17
C VAL A 285 -21.00 0.36 17.67
N ILE A 286 -19.81 0.25 18.23
CA ILE A 286 -19.57 0.14 19.69
C ILE A 286 -19.99 1.44 20.34
N LYS A 287 -20.71 1.35 21.47
CA LYS A 287 -21.29 2.47 22.22
C LYS A 287 -20.54 2.77 23.52
#